data_0e94ef902f28a486d1a4d56288eb12d1
#
_entry.id   0e94ef902f28a486d1a4d56288eb12d1
#
_cell.length_a   1.000
_cell.length_b   1.000
_cell.length_c   1.000
_cell.angle_alpha   90.00
_cell.angle_beta   90.00
_cell.angle_gamma   90.00
#
_symmetry.space_group_name_H-M   'P 1'
#
loop_
_entity.id
_entity.type
_entity.pdbx_description
1 polymer ?
#
loop_
_entity_poly.entity_id
_entity_poly.type
_entity_poly.pdbx_seq_one_letter_code
_entity_poly.pdbx_strand_id
1 'polypeptide(L)'
;MVFVDTGGWIAVAVEADALHEVAKPYYAYLLVRQISLFSSNYVFDETLTRIRYDFGHDLACRFSHFYEEAEKRKLLTTLWVDEEITRHALQIFHKYSDQKFSFTDCASFALMKSFKINEAFTFDKHFETLGFTRFPHS
;
A
#
# COMPACT_ATOMS: atom_id res chain seq x y z
N MET A 1 5.34 12.01 3.99
CA MET A 1 4.75 10.72 4.39
C MET A 1 3.90 10.17 3.26
N VAL A 2 4.19 8.95 2.85
CA VAL A 2 3.47 8.28 1.77
C VAL A 2 3.09 6.87 2.23
N PHE A 3 1.81 6.52 2.08
CA PHE A 3 1.32 5.17 2.35
C PHE A 3 1.38 4.36 1.07
N VAL A 4 2.01 3.19 1.10
CA VAL A 4 2.17 2.33 -0.06
C VAL A 4 1.11 1.23 -0.03
N ASP A 5 0.25 1.21 -1.05
CA ASP A 5 -0.81 0.23 -1.22
C ASP A 5 -0.30 -0.99 -1.99
N THR A 6 -1.10 -2.05 -1.99
CA THR A 6 -0.79 -3.32 -2.66
C THR A 6 -0.40 -3.12 -4.13
N GLY A 7 -1.19 -2.34 -4.89
CA GLY A 7 -0.88 -2.09 -6.30
C GLY A 7 0.47 -1.39 -6.49
N GLY A 8 0.82 -0.50 -5.58
CA GLY A 8 2.13 0.16 -5.60
C GLY A 8 3.26 -0.83 -5.39
N TRP A 9 3.14 -1.68 -4.35
CA TRP A 9 4.16 -2.70 -4.07
C TRP A 9 4.34 -3.68 -5.23
N ILE A 10 3.24 -4.19 -5.78
CA ILE A 10 3.30 -5.16 -6.89
C ILE A 10 3.98 -4.52 -8.09
N ALA A 11 3.62 -3.30 -8.43
CA ALA A 11 4.20 -2.61 -9.58
C ALA A 11 5.70 -2.36 -9.39
N VAL A 12 6.17 -2.10 -8.16
CA VAL A 12 7.61 -1.94 -7.88
C VAL A 12 8.34 -3.28 -7.94
N ALA A 13 7.76 -4.32 -7.35
CA ALA A 13 8.45 -5.59 -7.15
C ALA A 13 8.42 -6.52 -8.37
N VAL A 14 7.39 -6.40 -9.21
CA VAL A 14 7.15 -7.33 -10.31
C VAL A 14 7.45 -6.66 -11.64
N GLU A 15 8.56 -7.04 -12.28
CA GLU A 15 8.97 -6.45 -13.56
C GLU A 15 7.91 -6.66 -14.66
N ALA A 16 7.18 -7.77 -14.61
CA ALA A 16 6.16 -8.10 -15.59
C ALA A 16 4.86 -7.31 -15.40
N ASP A 17 4.72 -6.57 -14.29
CA ASP A 17 3.52 -5.77 -14.06
C ASP A 17 3.44 -4.61 -15.06
N ALA A 18 2.25 -4.38 -15.60
CA ALA A 18 2.04 -3.34 -16.61
C ALA A 18 2.43 -1.94 -16.16
N LEU A 19 2.43 -1.70 -14.85
CA LEU A 19 2.73 -0.40 -14.25
C LEU A 19 4.14 -0.30 -13.67
N HIS A 20 4.96 -1.33 -13.88
CA HIS A 20 6.33 -1.37 -13.34
C HIS A 20 7.17 -0.19 -13.79
N GLU A 21 7.10 0.15 -15.08
CA GLU A 21 7.91 1.23 -15.65
C GLU A 21 7.55 2.62 -15.10
N VAL A 22 6.33 2.76 -14.60
CA VAL A 22 5.86 4.01 -13.95
C VAL A 22 6.18 3.98 -12.46
N ALA A 23 6.01 2.84 -11.80
CA ALA A 23 6.16 2.70 -10.37
C ALA A 23 7.61 2.75 -9.90
N LYS A 24 8.51 2.08 -10.60
CA LYS A 24 9.90 1.96 -10.18
C LYS A 24 10.62 3.30 -10.06
N PRO A 25 10.54 4.20 -11.07
CA PRO A 25 11.16 5.53 -10.93
C PRO A 25 10.55 6.35 -9.79
N TYR A 26 9.26 6.23 -9.57
CA TYR A 26 8.60 6.95 -8.48
C TYR A 26 9.08 6.45 -7.12
N TYR A 27 9.21 5.14 -6.95
CA TYR A 27 9.74 4.56 -5.72
C TYR A 27 11.17 5.06 -5.46
N ALA A 28 12.03 5.05 -6.51
CA ALA A 28 13.39 5.56 -6.42
C ALA A 28 13.40 7.04 -6.03
N TYR A 29 12.50 7.84 -6.60
CA TYR A 29 12.35 9.25 -6.25
C TYR A 29 12.04 9.43 -4.76
N LEU A 30 11.13 8.62 -4.22
CA LEU A 30 10.77 8.69 -2.80
C LEU A 30 11.97 8.38 -1.90
N LEU A 31 12.77 7.38 -2.27
CA LEU A 31 13.96 7.02 -1.50
C LEU A 31 15.03 8.12 -1.55
N VAL A 32 15.30 8.68 -2.73
CA VAL A 32 16.28 9.74 -2.88
C VAL A 32 15.88 10.97 -2.08
N ARG A 33 14.60 11.30 -2.05
CA ARG A 33 14.08 12.44 -1.29
C ARG A 33 13.92 12.15 0.19
N GLN A 34 14.23 10.94 0.62
CA GLN A 34 14.09 10.51 2.02
C GLN A 34 12.68 10.70 2.56
N ILE A 35 11.68 10.42 1.73
CA ILE A 35 10.29 10.47 2.13
C ILE A 35 9.99 9.26 3.01
N SER A 36 9.37 9.48 4.16
CA SER A 36 8.97 8.41 5.07
C SER A 36 7.85 7.58 4.44
N LEU A 37 8.08 6.28 4.31
CA LEU A 37 7.12 5.34 3.74
C LEU A 37 6.39 4.58 4.84
N PHE A 38 5.11 4.36 4.62
CA PHE A 38 4.25 3.60 5.51
C PHE A 38 3.48 2.55 4.72
N SER A 39 3.16 1.46 5.36
CA SER A 39 2.25 0.46 4.82
C SER A 39 1.54 -0.22 6.00
N SER A 40 0.93 -1.36 5.80
CA SER A 40 0.23 -2.05 6.88
C SER A 40 0.44 -3.55 6.81
N ASN A 41 0.12 -4.22 7.92
CA ASN A 41 0.10 -5.68 7.96
C ASN A 41 -0.94 -6.26 6.98
N TYR A 42 -2.07 -5.59 6.77
CA TYR A 42 -3.08 -6.02 5.81
C TYR A 42 -2.57 -5.90 4.37
N VAL A 43 -1.93 -4.78 4.04
CA VAL A 43 -1.35 -4.58 2.70
C VAL A 43 -0.22 -5.58 2.45
N PHE A 44 0.62 -5.82 3.46
CA PHE A 44 1.68 -6.82 3.33
C PHE A 44 1.11 -8.21 3.02
N ASP A 45 0.09 -8.62 3.77
CA ASP A 45 -0.57 -9.91 3.56
C ASP A 45 -1.16 -10.01 2.15
N GLU A 46 -1.91 -9.01 1.73
CA GLU A 46 -2.53 -9.01 0.41
C GLU A 46 -1.48 -9.05 -0.71
N THR A 47 -0.43 -8.24 -0.57
CA THR A 47 0.64 -8.16 -1.56
C THR A 47 1.37 -9.50 -1.69
N LEU A 48 1.79 -10.05 -0.56
CA LEU A 48 2.52 -11.32 -0.53
C LEU A 48 1.69 -12.45 -1.14
N THR A 49 0.42 -12.53 -0.78
CA THR A 49 -0.50 -13.56 -1.27
C THR A 49 -0.72 -13.43 -2.77
N ARG A 50 -0.97 -12.23 -3.26
CA ARG A 50 -1.21 -11.97 -4.69
C ARG A 50 0.04 -12.27 -5.53
N ILE A 51 1.22 -11.87 -5.05
CA ILE A 51 2.45 -12.17 -5.77
C ILE A 51 2.64 -13.68 -5.84
N ARG A 52 2.41 -14.39 -4.75
CA ARG A 52 2.57 -15.85 -4.73
C ARG A 52 1.64 -16.54 -5.73
N TYR A 53 0.37 -16.13 -5.78
CA TYR A 53 -0.60 -16.76 -6.66
C TYR A 53 -0.39 -16.41 -8.13
N ASP A 54 -0.03 -15.17 -8.42
CA ASP A 54 0.04 -14.69 -9.80
C ASP A 54 1.42 -14.85 -10.43
N PHE A 55 2.49 -14.84 -9.61
CA PHE A 55 3.89 -14.79 -10.10
C PHE A 55 4.81 -15.81 -9.46
N GLY A 56 4.34 -16.57 -8.49
CA GLY A 56 5.06 -17.68 -7.91
C GLY A 56 5.70 -17.41 -6.55
N HIS A 57 6.08 -18.52 -5.92
CA HIS A 57 6.62 -18.53 -4.56
C HIS A 57 7.93 -17.75 -4.42
N ASP A 58 8.85 -17.93 -5.38
CA ASP A 58 10.19 -17.32 -5.29
C ASP A 58 10.11 -15.80 -5.29
N LEU A 59 9.26 -15.23 -6.14
CA LEU A 59 9.09 -13.78 -6.18
C LEU A 59 8.43 -13.26 -4.91
N ALA A 60 7.48 -14.00 -4.36
CA ALA A 60 6.86 -13.65 -3.08
C ALA A 60 7.90 -13.63 -1.95
N CYS A 61 8.80 -14.62 -1.90
CA CYS A 61 9.88 -14.64 -0.91
C CYS A 61 10.81 -13.44 -1.07
N ARG A 62 11.17 -13.10 -2.31
CA ARG A 62 12.01 -11.92 -2.56
C ARG A 62 11.32 -10.64 -2.11
N PHE A 63 10.03 -10.51 -2.35
CA PHE A 63 9.28 -9.35 -1.88
C PHE A 63 9.30 -9.28 -0.36
N SER A 64 9.09 -10.39 0.34
CA SER A 64 9.09 -10.38 1.81
C SER A 64 10.45 -9.92 2.36
N HIS A 65 11.56 -10.36 1.76
CA HIS A 65 12.89 -9.92 2.16
C HIS A 65 13.12 -8.44 1.86
N PHE A 66 12.67 -7.98 0.70
CA PHE A 66 12.73 -6.57 0.33
C PHE A 66 11.98 -5.69 1.33
N TYR A 67 10.78 -6.10 1.71
CA TYR A 67 9.95 -5.38 2.67
C TYR A 67 10.61 -5.33 4.05
N GLU A 68 11.07 -6.49 4.55
CA GLU A 68 11.74 -6.58 5.84
C GLU A 68 13.01 -5.74 5.88
N GLU A 69 13.78 -5.73 4.79
CA GLU A 69 15.01 -4.92 4.70
C GLU A 69 14.70 -3.42 4.76
N ALA A 70 13.63 -3.00 4.10
CA ALA A 70 13.18 -1.60 4.17
C ALA A 70 12.80 -1.21 5.59
N GLU A 71 12.15 -2.11 6.35
CA GLU A 71 11.83 -1.87 7.74
C GLU A 71 13.10 -1.76 8.60
N LYS A 72 14.06 -2.67 8.40
CA LYS A 72 15.32 -2.67 9.15
C LYS A 72 16.11 -1.38 8.94
N ARG A 73 16.10 -0.86 7.73
CA ARG A 73 16.76 0.39 7.38
C ARG A 73 15.98 1.62 7.79
N LYS A 74 14.83 1.44 8.40
CA LYS A 74 13.93 2.53 8.83
C LYS A 74 13.46 3.40 7.67
N LEU A 75 13.40 2.83 6.48
CA LEU A 75 12.81 3.48 5.30
C LEU A 75 11.30 3.30 5.28
N LEU A 76 10.80 2.28 5.94
CA LEU A 76 9.41 1.86 5.94
C LEU A 76 8.95 1.56 7.36
N THR A 77 7.76 2.05 7.71
CA THR A 77 7.09 1.73 8.97
C THR A 77 5.79 0.99 8.66
N THR A 78 5.61 -0.16 9.28
CA THR A 78 4.35 -0.89 9.19
C THR A 78 3.39 -0.37 10.25
N LEU A 79 2.24 0.12 9.81
CA LEU A 79 1.13 0.50 10.68
C LEU A 79 0.23 -0.72 10.84
N TRP A 80 -0.10 -1.03 12.09
CA TRP A 80 -0.86 -2.26 12.37
C TRP A 80 -2.36 -1.99 12.42
N VAL A 81 -3.10 -2.82 11.72
CA VAL A 81 -4.56 -2.83 11.78
C VAL A 81 -4.93 -3.57 13.05
N ASP A 82 -5.07 -2.80 14.13
CA ASP A 82 -5.47 -3.31 15.43
C ASP A 82 -7.00 -3.27 15.58
N GLU A 83 -7.48 -3.51 16.78
CA GLU A 83 -8.92 -3.54 17.05
C GLU A 83 -9.58 -2.18 16.78
N GLU A 84 -8.95 -1.09 17.20
CA GLU A 84 -9.48 0.26 17.00
C GLU A 84 -9.55 0.63 15.51
N ILE A 85 -8.49 0.36 14.77
CA ILE A 85 -8.46 0.61 13.33
C ILE A 85 -9.48 -0.27 12.62
N THR A 86 -9.64 -1.51 13.07
CA THR A 86 -10.67 -2.42 12.51
C THR A 86 -12.05 -1.82 12.64
N ARG A 87 -12.38 -1.23 13.81
CA ARG A 87 -13.68 -0.59 14.01
C ARG A 87 -13.88 0.60 13.07
N HIS A 88 -12.87 1.44 12.91
CA HIS A 88 -12.92 2.58 11.98
C HIS A 88 -13.09 2.10 10.53
N ALA A 89 -12.36 1.05 10.15
CA ALA A 89 -12.46 0.46 8.83
C ALA A 89 -13.86 -0.07 8.54
N LEU A 90 -14.48 -0.71 9.55
CA LEU A 90 -15.87 -1.19 9.43
C LEU A 90 -16.85 -0.03 9.24
N GLN A 91 -16.65 1.09 9.92
CA GLN A 91 -17.49 2.26 9.74
C GLN A 91 -17.41 2.78 8.30
N ILE A 92 -16.21 2.83 7.73
CA ILE A 92 -16.01 3.23 6.32
C ILE A 92 -16.68 2.22 5.40
N PHE A 93 -16.50 0.95 5.65
CA PHE A 93 -17.07 -0.13 4.85
C PHE A 93 -18.60 -0.02 4.79
N HIS A 94 -19.25 0.22 5.92
CA HIS A 94 -20.71 0.35 5.99
C HIS A 94 -21.21 1.65 5.36
N LYS A 95 -20.49 2.75 5.55
CA LYS A 95 -20.89 4.07 5.05
C LYS A 95 -20.89 4.13 3.52
N TYR A 96 -19.91 3.53 2.88
CA TYR A 96 -19.73 3.62 1.43
C TYR A 96 -20.30 2.38 0.73
N SER A 97 -21.58 2.13 0.93
CA SER A 97 -22.28 0.97 0.35
C SER A 97 -22.29 0.98 -1.18
N ASP A 98 -22.14 2.14 -1.79
CA ASP A 98 -22.11 2.34 -3.25
C ASP A 98 -20.72 2.18 -3.85
N GLN A 99 -19.68 1.97 -3.03
CA GLN A 99 -18.30 1.82 -3.48
C GLN A 99 -17.83 0.38 -3.26
N LYS A 100 -17.09 -0.14 -4.22
CA LYS A 100 -16.56 -1.51 -4.11
C LYS A 100 -15.20 -1.52 -3.40
N PHE A 101 -15.16 -0.96 -2.21
CA PHE A 101 -13.95 -1.01 -1.39
C PHE A 101 -13.77 -2.42 -0.83
N SER A 102 -12.56 -2.95 -0.93
CA SER A 102 -12.20 -4.13 -0.14
C SER A 102 -12.07 -3.72 1.33
N PHE A 103 -12.06 -4.70 2.23
CA PHE A 103 -11.83 -4.37 3.64
C PHE A 103 -10.38 -3.88 3.85
N THR A 104 -9.43 -4.40 3.08
CA THR A 104 -8.05 -3.88 3.10
C THR A 104 -8.00 -2.41 2.69
N ASP A 105 -8.79 -2.01 1.68
CA ASP A 105 -8.91 -0.60 1.30
C ASP A 105 -9.41 0.23 2.50
N CYS A 106 -10.49 -0.23 3.14
CA CYS A 106 -11.06 0.48 4.29
C CYS A 106 -10.09 0.58 5.45
N ALA A 107 -9.32 -0.48 5.70
CA ALA A 107 -8.27 -0.47 6.72
C ALA A 107 -7.18 0.55 6.37
N SER A 108 -6.78 0.61 5.11
CA SER A 108 -5.79 1.59 4.65
C SER A 108 -6.30 3.02 4.82
N PHE A 109 -7.55 3.28 4.46
CA PHE A 109 -8.15 4.60 4.63
C PHE A 109 -8.23 5.00 6.11
N ALA A 110 -8.59 4.05 6.98
CA ALA A 110 -8.66 4.30 8.43
C ALA A 110 -7.28 4.62 9.00
N LEU A 111 -6.24 3.88 8.59
CA LEU A 111 -4.87 4.13 9.00
C LEU A 111 -4.38 5.49 8.54
N MET A 112 -4.60 5.82 7.26
CA MET A 112 -4.15 7.09 6.70
C MET A 112 -4.80 8.27 7.42
N LYS A 113 -6.09 8.18 7.72
CA LYS A 113 -6.79 9.23 8.47
C LYS A 113 -6.25 9.35 9.90
N SER A 114 -6.07 8.22 10.57
CA SER A 114 -5.60 8.20 11.95
C SER A 114 -4.19 8.78 12.10
N PHE A 115 -3.31 8.50 11.15
CA PHE A 115 -1.93 8.96 11.19
C PHE A 115 -1.69 10.22 10.35
N LYS A 116 -2.75 10.83 9.83
CA LYS A 116 -2.69 12.08 9.05
C LYS A 116 -1.77 11.98 7.85
N ILE A 117 -1.82 10.85 7.16
CA ILE A 117 -1.10 10.62 5.91
C ILE A 117 -2.06 10.94 4.78
N ASN A 118 -1.69 11.90 3.92
CA ASN A 118 -2.58 12.38 2.86
C ASN A 118 -2.22 11.85 1.47
N GLU A 119 -1.04 11.30 1.30
CA GLU A 119 -0.55 10.81 0.02
C GLU A 119 -0.41 9.30 0.02
N ALA A 120 -0.86 8.68 -1.06
CA ALA A 120 -0.78 7.23 -1.24
C ALA A 120 -0.05 6.90 -2.54
N PHE A 121 0.85 5.93 -2.45
CA PHE A 121 1.45 5.29 -3.61
C PHE A 121 0.55 4.14 -4.02
N THR A 122 -0.32 4.39 -4.97
CA THR A 122 -1.36 3.46 -5.40
C THR A 122 -1.82 3.79 -6.82
N PHE A 123 -2.38 2.79 -7.47
CA PHE A 123 -3.03 2.96 -8.78
C PHE A 123 -4.54 2.83 -8.68
N ASP A 124 -5.06 2.69 -7.46
CA ASP A 124 -6.48 2.56 -7.18
C ASP A 124 -7.12 3.93 -6.97
N LYS A 125 -8.06 4.29 -7.84
CA LYS A 125 -8.76 5.57 -7.77
C LYS A 125 -9.64 5.72 -6.52
N HIS A 126 -9.95 4.63 -5.83
CA HIS A 126 -10.73 4.68 -4.60
C HIS A 126 -10.09 5.57 -3.52
N PHE A 127 -8.77 5.69 -3.52
CA PHE A 127 -8.06 6.56 -2.59
C PHE A 127 -8.46 8.02 -2.80
N GLU A 128 -8.64 8.44 -4.05
CA GLU A 128 -9.09 9.81 -4.37
C GLU A 128 -10.53 10.03 -3.87
N THR A 129 -11.37 9.01 -3.92
CA THR A 129 -12.75 9.09 -3.43
C THR A 129 -12.79 9.46 -1.95
N LEU A 130 -11.83 8.98 -1.17
CA LEU A 130 -11.70 9.28 0.25
C LEU A 130 -10.94 10.58 0.53
N GLY A 131 -10.55 11.32 -0.51
CA GLY A 131 -9.88 12.61 -0.36
C GLY A 131 -8.36 12.55 -0.28
N PHE A 132 -7.75 11.39 -0.53
CA PHE A 132 -6.30 11.27 -0.53
C PHE A 132 -5.73 11.61 -1.91
N THR A 133 -4.50 12.07 -1.94
CA THR A 133 -3.77 12.33 -3.19
C THR A 133 -3.06 11.05 -3.61
N ARG A 134 -3.27 10.65 -4.85
CA ARG A 134 -2.73 9.41 -5.40
C ARG A 134 -1.54 9.69 -6.30
N PHE A 135 -0.44 8.98 -6.09
CA PHE A 135 0.76 9.04 -6.91
C PHE A 135 1.25 7.62 -7.23
N PRO A 136 2.01 7.41 -8.33
CA PRO A 136 2.21 8.40 -9.41
C PRO A 136 0.95 8.53 -10.26
N HIS A 137 0.88 9.61 -11.01
CA HIS A 137 -0.21 9.78 -11.97
C HIS A 137 0.09 8.90 -13.20
N SER A 138 -0.90 8.13 -13.61
CA SER A 138 -0.74 7.23 -14.76
C SER A 138 -1.96 7.29 -15.66
#